data_306a51327a893450a4756eb71ad3d439
#
_entry.id   306a51327a893450a4756eb71ad3d439
#
_cell.length_a   1.000
_cell.length_b   1.000
_cell.length_c   1.000
_cell.angle_alpha   90.00
_cell.angle_beta   90.00
_cell.angle_gamma   90.00
#
_symmetry.space_group_name_H-M   'P 1'
#
loop_
_entity.id
_entity.type
_entity.pdbx_description
1 polymer ?
#
loop_
_entity_poly.entity_id
_entity_poly.type
_entity_poly.pdbx_seq_one_letter_code
_entity_poly.pdbx_strand_id
1 'polypeptide(L)'
;MAIRRPHARFYSPACRVRAHRAAEVIPERMRKADRWMRWTLAERNGKTTKRPLTVEGRSASSTDPATWTTYAAASRSTVGNGIGFALGEGIGCYDLDDALSDGTLADWAREFIESIPEPVIFSEVSQSGNGVHIFIEATEGPGRVIRDGRKIERYTAGRYIAVTGVRLTL
;
A
#
# COMPACT_ATOMS: atom_id res chain seq x y z
N MET A 1 38.65 1.53 -21.26
CA MET A 1 37.31 2.12 -21.03
C MET A 1 36.56 1.22 -20.06
N ALA A 2 36.50 1.59 -18.78
CA ALA A 2 35.92 0.74 -17.74
C ALA A 2 34.39 0.92 -17.69
N ILE A 3 33.65 -0.13 -17.93
CA ILE A 3 32.19 -0.18 -17.83
C ILE A 3 31.84 -0.07 -16.33
N ARG A 4 31.36 1.09 -15.90
CA ARG A 4 30.80 1.26 -14.54
C ARG A 4 29.57 0.36 -14.42
N ARG A 5 29.65 -0.66 -13.57
CA ARG A 5 28.49 -1.45 -13.15
C ARG A 5 27.49 -0.51 -12.44
N PRO A 6 26.19 -0.58 -12.75
CA PRO A 6 25.20 0.21 -12.02
C PRO A 6 25.21 -0.23 -10.56
N HIS A 7 25.53 0.71 -9.66
CA HIS A 7 25.58 0.47 -8.22
C HIS A 7 24.21 -0.01 -7.69
N ALA A 8 24.26 -0.98 -6.78
CA ALA A 8 23.08 -1.50 -6.09
C ALA A 8 22.25 -0.34 -5.51
N ARG A 9 20.97 -0.30 -5.87
CA ARG A 9 20.02 0.81 -5.67
C ARG A 9 19.58 1.04 -4.22
N PHE A 10 20.25 0.50 -3.23
CA PHE A 10 20.02 0.78 -1.82
C PHE A 10 21.20 1.60 -1.30
N TYR A 11 20.94 2.87 -1.01
CA TYR A 11 21.97 3.84 -0.60
C TYR A 11 22.56 3.57 0.79
N SER A 12 21.98 2.65 1.59
CA SER A 12 22.54 2.28 2.89
C SER A 12 22.14 0.86 3.32
N PRO A 13 22.89 0.23 4.25
CA PRO A 13 22.50 -1.02 4.88
C PRO A 13 21.12 -0.96 5.53
N ALA A 14 20.74 0.17 6.13
CA ALA A 14 19.44 0.38 6.74
C ALA A 14 18.29 0.32 5.70
N CYS A 15 18.48 0.85 4.49
CA CYS A 15 17.51 0.73 3.41
C CYS A 15 17.31 -0.73 2.96
N ARG A 16 18.39 -1.51 2.89
CA ARG A 16 18.30 -2.94 2.52
C ARG A 16 17.56 -3.74 3.58
N VAL A 17 17.88 -3.53 4.85
CA VAL A 17 17.22 -4.18 5.99
C VAL A 17 15.73 -3.83 6.02
N ARG A 18 15.37 -2.56 5.80
CA ARG A 18 13.98 -2.12 5.76
C ARG A 18 13.22 -2.77 4.59
N ALA A 19 13.80 -2.81 3.39
CA ALA A 19 13.19 -3.46 2.23
C ALA A 19 13.03 -4.97 2.44
N HIS A 20 14.01 -5.63 3.05
CA HIS A 20 13.94 -7.05 3.37
C HIS A 20 12.84 -7.35 4.41
N ARG A 21 12.77 -6.56 5.50
CA ARG A 21 11.72 -6.68 6.53
C ARG A 21 10.33 -6.44 5.97
N ALA A 22 10.16 -5.44 5.10
CA ALA A 22 8.89 -5.19 4.42
C ALA A 22 8.48 -6.38 3.53
N ALA A 23 9.42 -6.99 2.82
CA ALA A 23 9.17 -8.17 1.99
C ALA A 23 8.74 -9.40 2.80
N GLU A 24 9.22 -9.53 4.06
CA GLU A 24 8.80 -10.62 4.95
C GLU A 24 7.40 -10.41 5.52
N VAL A 25 6.96 -9.16 5.63
CA VAL A 25 5.64 -8.80 6.19
C VAL A 25 4.54 -8.89 5.15
N ILE A 26 4.82 -8.50 3.90
CA ILE A 26 3.83 -8.54 2.82
C ILE A 26 3.56 -10.00 2.44
N PRO A 27 2.31 -10.48 2.53
CA PRO A 27 1.97 -11.87 2.27
C PRO A 27 2.35 -12.35 0.88
N GLU A 28 2.75 -13.61 0.79
CA GLU A 28 3.17 -14.24 -0.46
C GLU A 28 2.09 -14.14 -1.56
N ARG A 29 0.81 -14.29 -1.20
CA ARG A 29 -0.32 -14.10 -2.11
C ARG A 29 -0.29 -12.75 -2.83
N MET A 30 -0.01 -11.66 -2.11
CA MET A 30 0.11 -10.34 -2.71
C MET A 30 1.40 -10.19 -3.51
N ARG A 31 2.53 -10.73 -3.01
CA ARG A 31 3.82 -10.66 -3.71
C ARG A 31 3.85 -11.43 -5.03
N LYS A 32 3.04 -12.48 -5.17
CA LYS A 32 2.90 -13.26 -6.41
C LYS A 32 1.96 -12.62 -7.43
N ALA A 33 1.13 -11.68 -7.02
CA ALA A 33 0.21 -11.01 -7.93
C ALA A 33 0.94 -9.92 -8.73
N ASP A 34 0.68 -9.84 -10.05
CA ASP A 34 1.23 -8.81 -10.94
C ASP A 34 0.35 -7.56 -10.92
N ARG A 35 0.07 -7.04 -9.70
CA ARG A 35 -0.83 -5.92 -9.44
C ARG A 35 -0.13 -4.75 -8.77
N TRP A 36 1.19 -4.67 -8.90
CA TRP A 36 2.01 -3.65 -8.25
C TRP A 36 2.29 -2.47 -9.17
N MET A 37 2.49 -1.31 -8.59
CA MET A 37 2.87 -0.07 -9.25
C MET A 37 3.73 0.77 -8.33
N ARG A 38 4.27 1.85 -8.86
CA ARG A 38 4.89 2.93 -8.07
C ARG A 38 3.85 4.01 -7.81
N TRP A 39 4.16 4.94 -6.92
CA TRP A 39 3.38 6.17 -6.74
C TRP A 39 4.28 7.32 -6.32
N THR A 40 3.81 8.55 -6.55
CA THR A 40 4.47 9.78 -6.12
C THR A 40 3.46 10.74 -5.49
N LEU A 41 3.94 11.58 -4.57
CA LEU A 41 3.15 12.71 -4.10
C LEU A 41 2.98 13.74 -5.22
N ALA A 42 1.78 14.24 -5.40
CA ALA A 42 1.45 15.26 -6.38
C ALA A 42 0.40 16.21 -5.80
N GLU A 43 0.53 17.49 -6.09
CA GLU A 43 -0.49 18.49 -5.76
C GLU A 43 -1.58 18.48 -6.83
N ARG A 44 -2.83 18.39 -6.37
CA ARG A 44 -4.01 18.50 -7.22
C ARG A 44 -5.09 19.31 -6.52
N ASN A 45 -5.47 20.45 -7.10
CA ASN A 45 -6.47 21.36 -6.54
C ASN A 45 -6.17 21.75 -5.08
N GLY A 46 -4.90 22.07 -4.78
CA GLY A 46 -4.47 22.45 -3.43
C GLY A 46 -4.44 21.31 -2.41
N LYS A 47 -4.56 20.06 -2.86
CA LYS A 47 -4.45 18.87 -2.01
C LYS A 47 -3.33 17.96 -2.48
N THR A 48 -2.54 17.49 -1.53
CA THR A 48 -1.53 16.44 -1.80
C THR A 48 -2.22 15.11 -2.01
N THR A 49 -1.94 14.47 -3.14
CA THR A 49 -2.47 13.16 -3.51
C THR A 49 -1.35 12.20 -3.89
N LYS A 50 -1.61 10.91 -3.81
CA LYS A 50 -0.69 9.87 -4.26
C LYS A 50 -1.05 9.49 -5.70
N ARG A 51 -0.27 9.97 -6.67
CA ARG A 51 -0.47 9.67 -8.09
C ARG A 51 0.23 8.36 -8.46
N PRO A 52 -0.47 7.37 -9.06
CA PRO A 52 0.13 6.11 -9.47
C PRO A 52 1.04 6.29 -10.69
N LEU A 53 2.15 5.53 -10.69
CA LEU A 53 3.16 5.52 -11.74
C LEU A 53 3.54 4.08 -12.10
N THR A 54 3.95 3.87 -13.35
CA THR A 54 4.68 2.66 -13.74
C THR A 54 6.10 2.67 -13.14
N VAL A 55 6.80 1.57 -13.24
CA VAL A 55 8.21 1.48 -12.77
C VAL A 55 9.18 2.33 -13.58
N GLU A 56 8.77 2.80 -14.76
CA GLU A 56 9.52 3.74 -15.61
C GLU A 56 9.13 5.21 -15.37
N GLY A 57 8.14 5.49 -14.51
CA GLY A 57 7.71 6.85 -14.17
C GLY A 57 6.61 7.43 -15.06
N ARG A 58 6.00 6.63 -15.93
CA ARG A 58 4.79 7.02 -16.69
C ARG A 58 3.56 6.97 -15.78
N SER A 59 2.47 7.64 -16.16
CA SER A 59 1.20 7.53 -15.45
C SER A 59 0.70 6.08 -15.46
N ALA A 60 0.24 5.61 -14.31
CA ALA A 60 -0.42 4.32 -14.15
C ALA A 60 -1.89 4.51 -13.73
N SER A 61 -2.66 3.45 -13.80
CA SER A 61 -4.07 3.42 -13.42
C SER A 61 -4.34 2.27 -12.46
N SER A 62 -5.18 2.51 -11.45
CA SER A 62 -5.66 1.45 -10.55
C SER A 62 -6.64 0.47 -11.21
N THR A 63 -7.05 0.73 -12.44
CA THR A 63 -8.02 -0.08 -13.19
C THR A 63 -7.49 -0.61 -14.53
N ASP A 64 -6.23 -0.30 -14.86
CA ASP A 64 -5.61 -0.76 -16.11
C ASP A 64 -4.42 -1.69 -15.81
N PRO A 65 -4.62 -3.01 -15.94
CA PRO A 65 -3.58 -4.02 -15.70
C PRO A 65 -2.32 -3.84 -16.56
N ALA A 66 -2.42 -3.21 -17.74
CA ALA A 66 -1.27 -2.95 -18.59
C ALA A 66 -0.24 -1.98 -17.96
N THR A 67 -0.65 -1.24 -16.93
CA THR A 67 0.20 -0.30 -16.19
C THR A 67 0.79 -0.89 -14.90
N TRP A 68 0.43 -2.13 -14.55
CA TRP A 68 0.91 -2.82 -13.35
C TRP A 68 2.17 -3.63 -13.64
N THR A 69 2.77 -4.14 -12.57
CA THR A 69 3.99 -4.94 -12.65
C THR A 69 4.09 -5.94 -11.50
N THR A 70 5.17 -6.73 -11.49
CA THR A 70 5.47 -7.65 -10.39
C THR A 70 5.91 -6.91 -9.13
N TYR A 71 5.73 -7.53 -7.96
CA TYR A 71 6.29 -7.04 -6.69
C TYR A 71 7.79 -6.79 -6.79
N ALA A 72 8.53 -7.72 -7.39
CA ALA A 72 9.98 -7.63 -7.55
C ALA A 72 10.41 -6.42 -8.38
N ALA A 73 9.71 -6.11 -9.48
CA ALA A 73 10.01 -4.94 -10.31
C ALA A 73 9.65 -3.64 -9.58
N ALA A 74 8.47 -3.56 -8.96
CA ALA A 74 8.04 -2.39 -8.19
C ALA A 74 9.00 -2.09 -7.02
N SER A 75 9.42 -3.12 -6.26
CA SER A 75 10.34 -2.96 -5.12
C SER A 75 11.76 -2.55 -5.51
N ARG A 76 12.22 -2.95 -6.70
CA ARG A 76 13.55 -2.55 -7.21
C ARG A 76 13.57 -1.16 -7.83
N SER A 77 12.43 -0.67 -8.30
CA SER A 77 12.33 0.68 -8.88
C SER A 77 12.57 1.75 -7.81
N THR A 78 13.22 2.84 -8.19
CA THR A 78 13.42 4.04 -7.36
C THR A 78 12.52 5.20 -7.78
N VAL A 79 11.62 4.94 -8.72
CA VAL A 79 10.66 5.95 -9.21
C VAL A 79 9.67 6.32 -8.11
N GLY A 80 9.41 7.61 -7.94
CA GLY A 80 8.43 8.14 -6.98
C GLY A 80 8.78 7.86 -5.52
N ASN A 81 7.75 7.79 -4.67
CA ASN A 81 7.89 7.75 -3.21
C ASN A 81 7.70 6.35 -2.61
N GLY A 82 7.05 5.42 -3.31
CA GLY A 82 6.79 4.09 -2.77
C GLY A 82 6.13 3.13 -3.76
N ILE A 83 5.73 1.98 -3.25
CA ILE A 83 4.99 0.95 -4.00
C ILE A 83 3.52 0.98 -3.63
N GLY A 84 2.67 0.52 -4.54
CA GLY A 84 1.23 0.39 -4.34
C GLY A 84 0.71 -0.90 -4.94
N PHE A 85 -0.40 -1.36 -4.43
CA PHE A 85 -1.09 -2.59 -4.85
C PHE A 85 -2.49 -2.27 -5.37
N ALA A 86 -2.81 -2.65 -6.60
CA ALA A 86 -4.15 -2.52 -7.16
C ALA A 86 -5.06 -3.61 -6.60
N LEU A 87 -6.14 -3.20 -5.90
CA LEU A 87 -7.12 -4.11 -5.30
C LEU A 87 -7.91 -4.87 -6.35
N GLY A 88 -8.34 -6.07 -6.00
CA GLY A 88 -9.11 -6.99 -6.82
C GLY A 88 -8.64 -8.44 -6.68
N GLU A 89 -9.25 -9.34 -7.45
CA GLU A 89 -8.95 -10.78 -7.44
C GLU A 89 -8.98 -11.40 -6.02
N GLY A 90 -10.02 -11.02 -5.26
CA GLY A 90 -10.24 -11.53 -3.92
C GLY A 90 -9.43 -10.81 -2.82
N ILE A 91 -8.75 -9.70 -3.15
CA ILE A 91 -8.02 -8.88 -2.17
C ILE A 91 -8.65 -7.49 -2.10
N GLY A 92 -9.22 -7.18 -0.93
CA GLY A 92 -9.74 -5.86 -0.58
C GLY A 92 -8.91 -5.20 0.51
N CYS A 93 -9.30 -3.98 0.87
CA CYS A 93 -8.66 -3.23 1.95
C CYS A 93 -9.67 -2.32 2.65
N TYR A 94 -9.60 -2.27 3.97
CA TYR A 94 -10.09 -1.16 4.78
C TYR A 94 -8.94 -0.16 4.98
N ASP A 95 -9.22 1.11 4.72
CA ASP A 95 -8.32 2.24 4.98
C ASP A 95 -8.93 3.06 6.12
N LEU A 96 -8.24 3.10 7.25
CA LEU A 96 -8.66 3.80 8.46
C LEU A 96 -7.78 5.03 8.64
N ASP A 97 -8.30 6.21 8.30
CA ASP A 97 -7.61 7.47 8.54
C ASP A 97 -7.67 7.88 10.02
N ASP A 98 -6.60 8.54 10.50
CA ASP A 98 -6.49 9.05 11.87
C ASP A 98 -6.72 7.99 12.95
N ALA A 99 -6.38 6.73 12.65
CA ALA A 99 -6.53 5.58 13.55
C ALA A 99 -5.38 5.42 14.54
N LEU A 100 -4.25 6.09 14.30
CA LEU A 100 -3.04 6.05 15.14
C LEU A 100 -2.65 7.44 15.62
N SER A 101 -2.29 7.55 16.90
CA SER A 101 -1.67 8.72 17.51
C SER A 101 -0.44 8.27 18.29
N ASP A 102 0.74 8.81 17.94
CA ASP A 102 2.03 8.45 18.54
C ASP A 102 2.28 6.93 18.59
N GLY A 103 1.87 6.23 17.52
CA GLY A 103 2.00 4.78 17.42
C GLY A 103 0.97 3.98 18.20
N THR A 104 0.06 4.65 18.91
CA THR A 104 -1.01 4.01 19.69
C THR A 104 -2.29 3.97 18.84
N LEU A 105 -2.86 2.78 18.72
CA LEU A 105 -4.12 2.57 18.02
C LEU A 105 -5.29 3.11 18.86
N ALA A 106 -6.14 3.94 18.25
CA ALA A 106 -7.34 4.48 18.86
C ALA A 106 -8.33 3.35 19.21
N ASP A 107 -9.07 3.48 20.30
CA ASP A 107 -10.01 2.46 20.76
C ASP A 107 -11.06 2.12 19.70
N TRP A 108 -11.64 3.13 19.04
CA TRP A 108 -12.60 2.92 17.97
C TRP A 108 -12.03 2.12 16.78
N ALA A 109 -10.74 2.29 16.49
CA ALA A 109 -10.08 1.57 15.41
C ALA A 109 -9.83 0.11 15.82
N ARG A 110 -9.46 -0.14 17.07
CA ARG A 110 -9.32 -1.49 17.64
C ARG A 110 -10.65 -2.23 17.57
N GLU A 111 -11.72 -1.64 18.10
CA GLU A 111 -13.07 -2.20 18.07
C GLU A 111 -13.53 -2.49 16.64
N PHE A 112 -13.26 -1.57 15.71
CA PHE A 112 -13.60 -1.77 14.30
C PHE A 112 -12.83 -2.95 13.70
N ILE A 113 -11.52 -3.03 13.90
CA ILE A 113 -10.67 -4.13 13.38
C ILE A 113 -11.16 -5.48 13.92
N GLU A 114 -11.49 -5.56 15.20
CA GLU A 114 -12.03 -6.77 15.85
C GLU A 114 -13.41 -7.15 15.30
N SER A 115 -14.17 -6.20 14.76
CA SER A 115 -15.50 -6.42 14.18
C SER A 115 -15.48 -6.80 12.69
N ILE A 116 -14.33 -6.77 12.02
CA ILE A 116 -14.22 -7.10 10.59
C ILE A 116 -14.57 -8.58 10.36
N PRO A 117 -15.63 -8.87 9.57
CA PRO A 117 -16.08 -10.24 9.38
C PRO A 117 -15.24 -11.02 8.34
N GLU A 118 -14.54 -10.32 7.46
CA GLU A 118 -13.74 -10.95 6.42
C GLU A 118 -12.41 -11.46 6.98
N PRO A 119 -11.85 -12.56 6.43
CA PRO A 119 -10.51 -13.01 6.78
C PRO A 119 -9.47 -11.90 6.52
N VAL A 120 -8.73 -11.53 7.54
CA VAL A 120 -7.65 -10.54 7.44
C VAL A 120 -6.41 -11.21 6.85
N ILE A 121 -5.88 -10.66 5.74
CA ILE A 121 -4.66 -11.12 5.08
C ILE A 121 -3.44 -10.56 5.82
N PHE A 122 -3.41 -9.24 6.03
CA PHE A 122 -2.43 -8.58 6.90
C PHE A 122 -2.85 -7.13 7.16
N SER A 123 -2.21 -6.51 8.15
CA SER A 123 -2.44 -5.11 8.49
C SER A 123 -1.12 -4.36 8.65
N GLU A 124 -1.14 -3.10 8.24
CA GLU A 124 0.03 -2.23 8.26
C GLU A 124 -0.31 -0.81 8.68
N VAL A 125 0.71 -0.09 9.10
CA VAL A 125 0.64 1.36 9.30
C VAL A 125 0.69 2.04 7.93
N SER A 126 -0.21 2.98 7.66
CA SER A 126 -0.25 3.73 6.41
C SER A 126 0.97 4.63 6.22
N GLN A 127 1.16 5.14 5.02
CA GLN A 127 2.32 5.98 4.68
C GLN A 127 2.36 7.29 5.48
N SER A 128 1.22 7.83 5.90
CA SER A 128 1.16 9.04 6.74
C SER A 128 1.65 8.81 8.18
N GLY A 129 1.64 7.55 8.65
CA GLY A 129 1.99 7.17 10.00
C GLY A 129 0.83 7.26 11.01
N ASN A 130 -0.31 7.85 10.64
CA ASN A 130 -1.48 8.02 11.50
C ASN A 130 -2.70 7.19 11.05
N GLY A 131 -2.62 6.49 9.93
CA GLY A 131 -3.67 5.61 9.43
C GLY A 131 -3.24 4.15 9.42
N VAL A 132 -4.19 3.28 9.14
CA VAL A 132 -4.03 1.82 9.12
C VAL A 132 -4.68 1.25 7.88
N HIS A 133 -3.99 0.35 7.20
CA HIS A 133 -4.54 -0.47 6.13
C HIS A 133 -4.77 -1.90 6.65
N ILE A 134 -5.97 -2.43 6.46
CA ILE A 134 -6.33 -3.82 6.78
C ILE A 134 -6.68 -4.50 5.47
N PHE A 135 -5.77 -5.32 4.96
CA PHE A 135 -6.02 -6.12 3.76
C PHE A 135 -6.82 -7.37 4.13
N ILE A 136 -7.85 -7.63 3.34
CA ILE A 136 -8.85 -8.67 3.61
C ILE A 136 -9.09 -9.56 2.38
N GLU A 137 -9.57 -10.77 2.61
CA GLU A 137 -10.17 -11.59 1.56
C GLU A 137 -11.60 -11.11 1.32
N ALA A 138 -11.88 -10.63 0.12
CA ALA A 138 -13.21 -10.10 -0.17
C ALA A 138 -13.56 -10.25 -1.66
N THR A 139 -14.81 -10.59 -1.94
CA THR A 139 -15.37 -10.52 -3.29
C THR A 139 -15.44 -9.08 -3.75
N GLU A 140 -15.19 -8.84 -5.02
CA GLU A 140 -15.28 -7.50 -5.62
C GLU A 140 -16.70 -6.95 -5.51
N GLY A 141 -16.79 -5.68 -5.20
CA GLY A 141 -18.04 -4.96 -5.06
C GLY A 141 -17.82 -3.46 -4.91
N PRO A 142 -18.90 -2.69 -4.77
CA PRO A 142 -18.82 -1.24 -4.64
C PRO A 142 -18.05 -0.83 -3.39
N GLY A 143 -17.28 0.26 -3.50
CA GLY A 143 -16.60 0.88 -2.37
C GLY A 143 -17.61 1.41 -1.35
N ARG A 144 -17.20 1.43 -0.08
CA ARG A 144 -17.99 2.00 1.03
C ARG A 144 -17.15 3.01 1.78
N VAL A 145 -17.80 4.08 2.23
CA VAL A 145 -17.18 5.15 3.01
C VAL A 145 -18.05 5.41 4.23
N ILE A 146 -17.44 5.36 5.42
CA ILE A 146 -18.07 5.66 6.71
C ILE A 146 -17.52 6.98 7.21
N ARG A 147 -18.42 7.93 7.50
CA ARG A 147 -18.14 9.30 7.95
C ARG A 147 -19.02 9.65 9.16
N ASP A 148 -18.87 8.92 10.24
CA ASP A 148 -19.63 9.09 11.50
C ASP A 148 -18.76 9.59 12.66
N GLY A 149 -17.79 10.47 12.35
CA GLY A 149 -16.69 10.85 13.25
C GLY A 149 -15.45 9.98 13.06
N ARG A 150 -15.61 8.81 12.46
CA ARG A 150 -14.53 7.94 11.99
C ARG A 150 -14.35 8.14 10.49
N LYS A 151 -13.15 7.91 9.97
CA LYS A 151 -12.85 7.96 8.54
C LYS A 151 -12.41 6.58 8.10
N ILE A 152 -13.35 5.78 7.63
CA ILE A 152 -13.12 4.40 7.19
C ILE A 152 -13.58 4.29 5.75
N GLU A 153 -12.69 3.82 4.90
CA GLU A 153 -12.98 3.50 3.52
C GLU A 153 -12.75 2.01 3.28
N ARG A 154 -13.65 1.35 2.55
CA ARG A 154 -13.52 -0.05 2.14
C ARG A 154 -13.59 -0.15 0.64
N TYR A 155 -12.57 -0.76 0.05
CA TYR A 155 -12.50 -1.02 -1.38
C TYR A 155 -12.08 -2.47 -1.63
N THR A 156 -12.64 -3.07 -2.67
CA THR A 156 -12.31 -4.43 -3.10
C THR A 156 -11.90 -4.50 -4.57
N ALA A 157 -12.03 -3.38 -5.30
CA ALA A 157 -11.59 -3.20 -6.68
C ALA A 157 -11.50 -1.71 -7.02
N GLY A 158 -10.92 -1.37 -8.16
CA GLY A 158 -10.91 -0.02 -8.72
C GLY A 158 -10.04 1.00 -7.97
N ARG A 159 -9.31 0.57 -6.98
CA ARG A 159 -8.38 1.38 -6.17
C ARG A 159 -7.01 0.72 -6.09
N TYR A 160 -5.98 1.51 -5.86
CA TYR A 160 -4.71 1.00 -5.35
C TYR A 160 -4.44 1.55 -3.95
N ILE A 161 -3.74 0.79 -3.15
CA ILE A 161 -3.31 1.18 -1.80
C ILE A 161 -1.78 1.34 -1.81
N ALA A 162 -1.29 2.46 -1.27
CA ALA A 162 0.14 2.66 -1.05
C ALA A 162 0.61 1.73 0.07
N VAL A 163 1.43 0.73 -0.26
CA VAL A 163 1.86 -0.31 0.68
C VAL A 163 3.17 0.08 1.34
N THR A 164 3.24 0.00 2.65
CA THR A 164 4.42 0.36 3.45
C THR A 164 5.24 -0.83 3.90
N GLY A 165 4.60 -1.99 4.13
CA GLY A 165 5.20 -3.14 4.78
C GLY A 165 5.54 -2.90 6.26
N VAL A 166 5.05 -1.84 6.88
CA VAL A 166 5.22 -1.57 8.31
C VAL A 166 4.07 -2.24 9.07
N ARG A 167 4.35 -3.42 9.64
CA ARG A 167 3.33 -4.22 10.33
C ARG A 167 2.66 -3.44 11.46
N LEU A 168 1.32 -3.47 11.50
CA LEU A 168 0.57 -3.03 12.66
C LEU A 168 0.72 -4.07 13.77
N THR A 169 1.11 -3.61 14.96
CA THR A 169 1.10 -4.44 16.18
C THR A 169 -0.14 -4.07 16.98
N LEU A 170 -1.04 -5.03 17.19
CA LEU A 170 -2.29 -4.88 17.96
C LEU A 170 -2.05 -5.16 19.45
#